data_65307b9d230010dc98c804b531cbd50c
#
_entry.id   65307b9d230010dc98c804b531cbd50c
#
_cell.length_a   1.000
_cell.length_b   1.000
_cell.length_c   1.000
_cell.angle_alpha   90.00
_cell.angle_beta   90.00
_cell.angle_gamma   90.00
#
_symmetry.space_group_name_H-M   'P 1'
#
loop_
_entity.id
_entity.type
_entity.pdbx_description
1 polymer ?
#
loop_
_entity_poly.entity_id
_entity_poly.type
_entity_poly.pdbx_seq_one_letter_code
_entity_poly.pdbx_strand_id
1 'polypeptide(L)'
;MTARQQGQCAEIQGATVSSRLVLMFPGFEPLPAEAHCRRFLREAAKTAPHYGMTLSPSAVTAERRSASAVGTGRFSVKASGDGWATDTEVVIYELSELNEDYAARDPVSRFALGLVALADFVVTGTFFRYLSTGWRYGLFFIFPLLVVVGAAIAAWLGYLIGSALLPQASGLAGSAAAIAAGLLALFYAQRQWNFMLAMDDWAVARDLARGRKPELAARFALLSADVARRCEASKAEEILFSSHSFGAVAAVMALADTARAGRGAERAGLLTVGSSLLKIALHPGARRLCAAVGTIVEADSPWLDVQSLTDLLNFYGTNPAELVAGRSGSNQNTTRVRFRNQLEPATYRSIRRDFFRVHRQFVYGVERRSHYAYHAILCGPEPFPEVARRGGLLDDWSGFACETENVGRK
;
A
#
# COMPACT_ATOMS: atom_id res chain seq x y z
N MET A 1 -10.96 -36.55 24.23
CA MET A 1 -9.84 -35.92 23.52
C MET A 1 -8.92 -37.02 23.02
N THR A 2 -8.81 -37.17 21.71
CA THR A 2 -8.05 -38.27 21.10
C THR A 2 -6.57 -37.84 20.97
N ALA A 3 -5.64 -38.81 21.00
CA ALA A 3 -4.18 -38.59 20.90
C ALA A 3 -3.74 -37.71 19.70
N ARG A 4 -4.59 -37.54 18.69
CA ARG A 4 -4.39 -36.61 17.57
C ARG A 4 -4.54 -35.12 17.97
N GLN A 5 -5.36 -34.81 18.97
CA GLN A 5 -5.51 -33.42 19.48
C GLN A 5 -4.38 -33.02 20.43
N GLN A 6 -3.76 -34.00 21.11
CA GLN A 6 -2.57 -33.73 21.95
C GLN A 6 -1.30 -33.54 21.12
N GLY A 7 -1.17 -34.17 19.97
CA GLY A 7 -0.05 -33.96 19.04
C GLY A 7 -0.06 -32.60 18.33
N GLN A 8 -1.25 -32.00 18.11
CA GLN A 8 -1.35 -30.67 17.50
C GLN A 8 -1.10 -29.52 18.49
N CYS A 9 -1.27 -29.73 19.79
CA CYS A 9 -0.91 -28.72 20.79
C CYS A 9 0.61 -28.65 21.06
N ALA A 10 1.39 -29.69 20.76
CA ALA A 10 2.83 -29.73 20.99
C ALA A 10 3.68 -29.08 19.87
N GLU A 11 3.07 -28.78 18.71
CA GLU A 11 3.77 -28.16 17.56
C GLU A 11 3.61 -26.63 17.47
N ILE A 12 2.89 -25.97 18.40
CA ILE A 12 2.67 -24.52 18.40
C ILE A 12 3.48 -23.83 19.53
N GLN A 13 4.63 -24.34 19.88
CA GLN A 13 5.65 -23.56 20.60
C GLN A 13 6.42 -22.70 19.58
N GLY A 14 5.72 -21.70 19.00
CA GLY A 14 6.32 -20.77 18.05
C GLY A 14 7.28 -19.80 18.76
N ALA A 15 8.51 -19.67 18.26
CA ALA A 15 9.42 -18.62 18.67
C ALA A 15 8.70 -17.26 18.63
N THR A 16 8.93 -16.42 19.65
CA THR A 16 8.43 -15.02 19.68
C THR A 16 9.53 -14.08 19.20
N VAL A 17 9.15 -12.98 18.54
CA VAL A 17 10.07 -11.89 18.19
C VAL A 17 10.11 -10.88 19.33
N SER A 18 11.27 -10.66 19.90
CA SER A 18 11.47 -9.68 20.99
C SER A 18 11.74 -8.27 20.48
N SER A 19 12.33 -8.14 19.29
CA SER A 19 12.67 -6.84 18.70
C SER A 19 12.50 -6.81 17.19
N ARG A 20 11.84 -5.74 16.67
CA ARG A 20 11.53 -5.56 15.26
C ARG A 20 11.82 -4.14 14.78
N LEU A 21 12.43 -4.01 13.60
CA LEU A 21 12.49 -2.76 12.84
C LEU A 21 11.45 -2.79 11.72
N VAL A 22 10.50 -1.87 11.72
CA VAL A 22 9.52 -1.71 10.64
C VAL A 22 9.88 -0.50 9.80
N LEU A 23 10.14 -0.72 8.52
CA LEU A 23 10.34 0.30 7.50
C LEU A 23 9.07 0.42 6.68
N MET A 24 8.30 1.50 6.91
CA MET A 24 6.96 1.65 6.35
C MET A 24 6.94 2.62 5.17
N PHE A 25 6.34 2.17 4.07
CA PHE A 25 6.19 2.90 2.82
C PHE A 25 4.68 3.12 2.54
N PRO A 26 4.14 4.30 2.89
CA PRO A 26 2.73 4.62 2.68
C PRO A 26 2.34 4.67 1.20
N GLY A 27 1.03 4.68 0.96
CA GLY A 27 0.48 4.89 -0.39
C GLY A 27 0.66 6.33 -0.88
N PHE A 28 0.14 6.57 -2.07
CA PHE A 28 0.17 7.86 -2.76
C PHE A 28 -0.82 8.85 -2.10
N GLU A 29 -0.48 9.30 -0.90
CA GLU A 29 -1.26 10.26 -0.12
C GLU A 29 -0.45 11.52 0.16
N PRO A 30 -1.02 12.72 0.00
CA PRO A 30 -0.33 13.99 0.28
C PRO A 30 -0.31 14.27 1.80
N LEU A 31 0.30 13.38 2.56
CA LEU A 31 0.42 13.48 4.01
C LEU A 31 1.89 13.44 4.44
N PRO A 32 2.31 14.33 5.36
CA PRO A 32 3.65 14.27 5.94
C PRO A 32 3.83 13.01 6.80
N ALA A 33 5.08 12.57 6.94
CA ALA A 33 5.44 11.39 7.72
C ALA A 33 4.89 11.38 9.15
N GLU A 34 4.88 12.53 9.81
CA GLU A 34 4.31 12.68 11.16
C GLU A 34 2.81 12.38 11.23
N ALA A 35 2.04 12.77 10.20
CA ALA A 35 0.61 12.46 10.14
C ALA A 35 0.37 10.96 9.95
N HIS A 36 1.23 10.28 9.18
CA HIS A 36 1.22 8.83 9.07
C HIS A 36 1.56 8.15 10.41
N CYS A 37 2.54 8.65 11.18
CA CYS A 37 2.87 8.16 12.53
C CYS A 37 1.67 8.28 13.47
N ARG A 38 1.03 9.45 13.53
CA ARG A 38 -0.17 9.65 14.35
C ARG A 38 -1.32 8.75 13.93
N ARG A 39 -1.52 8.54 12.64
CA ARG A 39 -2.51 7.58 12.13
C ARG A 39 -2.19 6.16 12.58
N PHE A 40 -0.95 5.71 12.41
CA PHE A 40 -0.52 4.39 12.84
C PHE A 40 -0.85 4.14 14.31
N LEU A 41 -0.42 5.03 15.20
CA LEU A 41 -0.64 4.88 16.65
C LEU A 41 -2.12 4.86 17.02
N ARG A 42 -2.94 5.72 16.41
CA ARG A 42 -4.38 5.75 16.61
C ARG A 42 -5.05 4.43 16.18
N GLU A 43 -4.67 3.91 15.01
CA GLU A 43 -5.27 2.69 14.47
C GLU A 43 -4.72 1.42 15.15
N ALA A 44 -3.46 1.44 15.61
CA ALA A 44 -2.90 0.40 16.46
C ALA A 44 -3.64 0.29 17.80
N ALA A 45 -3.94 1.42 18.44
CA ALA A 45 -4.72 1.45 19.68
C ALA A 45 -6.13 0.85 19.54
N LYS A 46 -6.76 0.99 18.36
CA LYS A 46 -8.05 0.34 18.08
C LYS A 46 -7.90 -1.17 17.89
N THR A 47 -6.81 -1.61 17.28
CA THR A 47 -6.55 -3.04 17.00
C THR A 47 -6.17 -3.82 18.26
N ALA A 48 -5.39 -3.21 19.13
CA ALA A 48 -4.75 -3.86 20.27
C ALA A 48 -5.69 -4.67 21.17
N PRO A 49 -6.88 -4.17 21.59
CA PRO A 49 -7.77 -4.94 22.47
C PRO A 49 -8.24 -6.25 21.85
N HIS A 50 -8.41 -6.31 20.53
CA HIS A 50 -8.89 -7.51 19.83
C HIS A 50 -7.84 -8.62 19.74
N TYR A 51 -6.58 -8.30 20.05
CA TYR A 51 -5.44 -9.23 20.03
C TYR A 51 -4.82 -9.42 21.42
N GLY A 52 -5.45 -8.89 22.49
CA GLY A 52 -4.92 -8.97 23.84
C GLY A 52 -3.59 -8.22 24.00
N MET A 53 -3.35 -7.19 23.18
CA MET A 53 -2.13 -6.40 23.23
C MET A 53 -2.29 -5.16 24.11
N THR A 54 -1.28 -4.88 24.93
CA THR A 54 -1.08 -3.57 25.56
C THR A 54 0.04 -2.84 24.81
N LEU A 55 -0.21 -1.59 24.40
CA LEU A 55 0.75 -0.79 23.64
C LEU A 55 1.28 0.37 24.46
N SER A 56 2.60 0.55 24.46
CA SER A 56 3.30 1.68 25.10
C SER A 56 4.15 2.39 24.04
N PRO A 57 3.59 3.40 23.33
CA PRO A 57 4.34 4.11 22.30
C PRO A 57 5.27 5.18 22.89
N SER A 58 6.40 5.43 22.20
CA SER A 58 7.25 6.60 22.45
C SER A 58 6.68 7.87 21.78
N ALA A 59 7.30 9.00 22.08
CA ALA A 59 7.04 10.23 21.32
C ALA A 59 7.44 10.07 19.85
N VAL A 60 6.66 10.69 18.96
CA VAL A 60 6.94 10.74 17.53
C VAL A 60 8.02 11.81 17.28
N THR A 61 9.06 11.43 16.54
CA THR A 61 10.06 12.32 15.98
C THR A 61 9.93 12.36 14.47
N ALA A 62 10.17 13.51 13.85
CA ALA A 62 10.10 13.65 12.40
C ALA A 62 11.34 14.38 11.88
N GLU A 63 11.95 13.82 10.85
CA GLU A 63 13.03 14.42 10.10
C GLU A 63 12.47 14.97 8.78
N ARG A 64 12.68 16.27 8.57
CA ARG A 64 12.21 16.90 7.34
C ARG A 64 13.09 16.50 6.17
N ARG A 65 12.46 16.33 5.02
CA ARG A 65 13.17 16.11 3.77
C ARG A 65 14.09 17.29 3.41
N SER A 66 15.13 16.99 2.67
CA SER A 66 16.05 17.94 2.06
C SER A 66 16.48 17.47 0.68
N ALA A 67 17.35 18.21 0.00
CA ALA A 67 17.93 17.78 -1.27
C ALA A 67 18.72 16.46 -1.15
N SER A 68 19.30 16.19 0.04
CA SER A 68 20.16 15.03 0.32
C SER A 68 19.55 14.00 1.28
N ALA A 69 18.32 14.21 1.77
CA ALA A 69 17.66 13.34 2.72
C ALA A 69 16.18 13.18 2.42
N VAL A 70 15.65 11.97 2.67
CA VAL A 70 14.22 11.64 2.59
C VAL A 70 13.55 12.07 3.90
N GLY A 71 12.33 12.61 3.82
CA GLY A 71 11.52 12.88 5.01
C GLY A 71 11.12 11.58 5.70
N THR A 72 11.26 11.51 7.02
CA THR A 72 10.88 10.35 7.83
C THR A 72 10.17 10.75 9.11
N GLY A 73 9.24 9.88 9.54
CA GLY A 73 8.69 9.90 10.89
C GLY A 73 9.13 8.65 11.63
N ARG A 74 9.45 8.76 12.92
CA ARG A 74 9.98 7.67 13.72
C ARG A 74 9.36 7.65 15.11
N PHE A 75 9.07 6.46 15.60
CA PHE A 75 8.66 6.18 16.98
C PHE A 75 8.93 4.70 17.30
N SER A 76 8.88 4.34 18.58
CA SER A 76 8.90 2.94 19.04
C SER A 76 7.58 2.60 19.68
N VAL A 77 7.18 1.34 19.60
CA VAL A 77 6.02 0.78 20.30
C VAL A 77 6.47 -0.47 21.03
N LYS A 78 6.36 -0.47 22.35
CA LYS A 78 6.46 -1.70 23.13
C LYS A 78 5.07 -2.32 23.21
N ALA A 79 4.89 -3.47 22.58
CA ALA A 79 3.69 -4.27 22.66
C ALA A 79 3.90 -5.44 23.60
N SER A 80 2.94 -5.73 24.44
CA SER A 80 2.99 -6.87 25.35
C SER A 80 1.63 -7.54 25.49
N GLY A 81 1.63 -8.82 25.77
CA GLY A 81 0.49 -9.64 26.07
C GLY A 81 0.84 -10.70 27.11
N ASP A 82 0.03 -11.75 27.18
CA ASP A 82 0.28 -12.85 28.12
C ASP A 82 1.52 -13.66 27.69
N GLY A 83 2.59 -13.54 28.49
CA GLY A 83 3.85 -14.26 28.29
C GLY A 83 4.77 -13.76 27.18
N TRP A 84 4.49 -12.63 26.52
CA TRP A 84 5.32 -12.09 25.47
C TRP A 84 5.44 -10.56 25.49
N ALA A 85 6.52 -10.06 24.95
CA ALA A 85 6.73 -8.63 24.70
C ALA A 85 7.60 -8.44 23.44
N THR A 86 7.19 -7.49 22.60
CA THR A 86 7.91 -7.12 21.38
C THR A 86 8.17 -5.62 21.39
N ASP A 87 9.43 -5.23 21.16
CA ASP A 87 9.81 -3.82 20.99
C ASP A 87 9.95 -3.53 19.49
N THR A 88 9.07 -2.71 18.95
CA THR A 88 9.02 -2.39 17.53
C THR A 88 9.42 -0.95 17.30
N GLU A 89 10.55 -0.75 16.62
CA GLU A 89 10.90 0.55 16.05
C GLU A 89 10.22 0.72 14.70
N VAL A 90 9.50 1.83 14.49
CA VAL A 90 8.80 2.14 13.24
C VAL A 90 9.38 3.39 12.61
N VAL A 91 9.83 3.26 11.37
CA VAL A 91 10.28 4.38 10.52
C VAL A 91 9.34 4.48 9.32
N ILE A 92 8.64 5.61 9.19
CA ILE A 92 7.70 5.85 8.09
C ILE A 92 8.33 6.84 7.12
N TYR A 93 8.47 6.43 5.86
CA TYR A 93 9.02 7.26 4.80
C TYR A 93 7.97 8.18 4.20
N GLU A 94 8.33 9.43 3.97
CA GLU A 94 7.45 10.39 3.30
C GLU A 94 7.55 10.21 1.78
N LEU A 95 6.49 9.66 1.17
CA LEU A 95 6.40 9.47 -0.28
C LEU A 95 5.53 10.54 -0.96
N SER A 96 5.00 11.51 -0.23
CA SER A 96 4.19 12.61 -0.77
C SER A 96 4.93 13.43 -1.82
N GLU A 97 6.25 13.56 -1.67
CA GLU A 97 7.13 14.27 -2.62
C GLU A 97 7.08 13.71 -4.05
N LEU A 98 6.81 12.41 -4.21
CA LEU A 98 6.69 11.79 -5.52
C LEU A 98 5.52 12.36 -6.33
N ASN A 99 4.51 12.90 -5.63
CA ASN A 99 3.33 13.53 -6.22
C ASN A 99 3.41 15.06 -6.28
N GLU A 100 4.18 15.70 -5.40
CA GLU A 100 4.19 17.16 -5.29
C GLU A 100 4.59 17.85 -6.58
N ASP A 101 5.61 17.33 -7.29
CA ASP A 101 6.04 17.86 -8.58
C ASP A 101 4.95 17.79 -9.66
N TYR A 102 4.06 16.79 -9.57
CA TYR A 102 2.91 16.64 -10.47
C TYR A 102 1.76 17.54 -10.01
N ALA A 103 1.46 17.57 -8.74
CA ALA A 103 0.39 18.35 -8.15
C ALA A 103 0.65 19.89 -8.22
N ALA A 104 1.92 20.31 -8.24
CA ALA A 104 2.31 21.71 -8.37
C ALA A 104 2.09 22.30 -9.77
N ARG A 105 1.83 21.47 -10.77
CA ARG A 105 1.58 21.93 -12.14
C ARG A 105 0.18 22.51 -12.28
N ASP A 106 -0.01 23.31 -13.33
CA ASP A 106 -1.34 23.81 -13.67
C ASP A 106 -2.30 22.66 -14.04
N PRO A 107 -3.62 22.84 -13.85
CA PRO A 107 -4.61 21.77 -14.07
C PRO A 107 -4.61 21.23 -15.51
N VAL A 108 -4.33 22.04 -16.51
CA VAL A 108 -4.33 21.62 -17.93
C VAL A 108 -3.16 20.69 -18.18
N SER A 109 -1.96 21.05 -17.73
CA SER A 109 -0.76 20.22 -17.82
C SER A 109 -0.93 18.89 -17.09
N ARG A 110 -1.49 18.89 -15.88
CA ARG A 110 -1.80 17.65 -15.11
C ARG A 110 -2.73 16.74 -15.90
N PHE A 111 -3.82 17.30 -16.41
CA PHE A 111 -4.80 16.57 -17.21
C PHE A 111 -4.16 15.97 -18.47
N ALA A 112 -3.40 16.78 -19.24
CA ALA A 112 -2.73 16.33 -20.45
C ALA A 112 -1.72 15.21 -20.18
N LEU A 113 -0.89 15.33 -19.12
CA LEU A 113 0.05 14.29 -18.73
C LEU A 113 -0.62 13.00 -18.31
N GLY A 114 -1.75 13.10 -17.60
CA GLY A 114 -2.57 11.93 -17.24
C GLY A 114 -3.14 11.23 -18.48
N LEU A 115 -3.67 11.99 -19.46
CA LEU A 115 -4.16 11.42 -20.71
C LEU A 115 -3.02 10.75 -21.51
N VAL A 116 -1.86 11.37 -21.58
CA VAL A 116 -0.67 10.78 -22.23
C VAL A 116 -0.26 9.49 -21.51
N ALA A 117 -0.35 9.44 -20.20
CA ALA A 117 -0.07 8.23 -19.45
C ALA A 117 -1.09 7.13 -19.75
N LEU A 118 -2.38 7.42 -19.72
CA LEU A 118 -3.43 6.45 -20.07
C LEU A 118 -3.26 5.93 -21.50
N ALA A 119 -3.00 6.81 -22.47
CA ALA A 119 -2.73 6.42 -23.85
C ALA A 119 -1.50 5.49 -23.96
N ASP A 120 -0.44 5.79 -23.22
CA ASP A 120 0.78 4.98 -23.16
C ASP A 120 0.51 3.57 -22.63
N PHE A 121 -0.27 3.43 -21.58
CA PHE A 121 -0.66 2.13 -21.02
C PHE A 121 -1.54 1.31 -21.98
N VAL A 122 -2.34 1.96 -22.83
CA VAL A 122 -3.11 1.28 -23.88
C VAL A 122 -2.21 0.85 -25.02
N VAL A 123 -1.40 1.77 -25.57
CA VAL A 123 -0.53 1.52 -26.74
C VAL A 123 0.53 0.46 -26.43
N THR A 124 1.04 0.40 -25.19
CA THR A 124 2.01 -0.62 -24.77
C THR A 124 1.37 -1.99 -24.46
N GLY A 125 0.05 -2.10 -24.59
CA GLY A 125 -0.69 -3.32 -24.25
C GLY A 125 -0.86 -3.56 -22.74
N THR A 126 -0.40 -2.64 -21.90
CA THR A 126 -0.46 -2.78 -20.43
C THR A 126 -1.89 -2.85 -19.92
N PHE A 127 -2.79 -2.05 -20.48
CA PHE A 127 -4.21 -2.09 -20.17
C PHE A 127 -4.81 -3.50 -20.37
N PHE A 128 -4.48 -4.16 -21.49
CA PHE A 128 -4.96 -5.51 -21.77
C PHE A 128 -4.40 -6.55 -20.79
N ARG A 129 -3.15 -6.33 -20.32
CA ARG A 129 -2.57 -7.14 -19.25
C ARG A 129 -3.30 -6.92 -17.93
N TYR A 130 -3.76 -5.70 -17.62
CA TYR A 130 -4.62 -5.48 -16.45
C TYR A 130 -5.91 -6.26 -16.52
N LEU A 131 -6.59 -6.28 -17.68
CA LEU A 131 -7.83 -7.03 -17.87
C LEU A 131 -7.63 -8.54 -17.72
N SER A 132 -6.54 -9.09 -18.25
CA SER A 132 -6.24 -10.53 -18.17
C SER A 132 -5.76 -10.95 -16.78
N THR A 133 -5.06 -10.07 -16.05
CA THR A 133 -4.49 -10.36 -14.72
C THR A 133 -5.50 -10.10 -13.61
N GLY A 134 -6.22 -8.96 -13.68
CA GLY A 134 -7.18 -8.53 -12.67
C GLY A 134 -8.20 -7.58 -13.30
N TRP A 135 -9.25 -8.13 -13.96
CA TRP A 135 -10.23 -7.36 -14.72
C TRP A 135 -10.85 -6.19 -13.95
N ARG A 136 -10.98 -6.33 -12.62
CA ARG A 136 -11.49 -5.26 -11.74
C ARG A 136 -10.57 -4.05 -11.73
N TYR A 137 -9.25 -4.29 -11.67
CA TYR A 137 -8.25 -3.23 -11.79
C TYR A 137 -8.27 -2.60 -13.19
N GLY A 138 -8.48 -3.41 -14.23
CA GLY A 138 -8.71 -2.93 -15.59
C GLY A 138 -9.91 -2.00 -15.70
N LEU A 139 -11.01 -2.27 -14.97
CA LEU A 139 -12.15 -1.35 -14.88
C LEU A 139 -11.79 -0.05 -14.13
N PHE A 140 -10.99 -0.13 -13.08
CA PHE A 140 -10.49 1.07 -12.40
C PHE A 140 -9.63 1.94 -13.33
N PHE A 141 -8.83 1.32 -14.21
CA PHE A 141 -8.08 2.06 -15.24
C PHE A 141 -8.98 2.90 -16.15
N ILE A 142 -10.18 2.41 -16.50
CA ILE A 142 -11.12 3.11 -17.35
C ILE A 142 -11.79 4.30 -16.65
N PHE A 143 -11.79 4.34 -15.32
CA PHE A 143 -12.48 5.38 -14.54
C PHE A 143 -12.16 6.83 -14.98
N PRO A 144 -10.88 7.25 -15.14
CA PRO A 144 -10.59 8.60 -15.62
C PRO A 144 -11.16 8.90 -17.02
N LEU A 145 -11.16 7.90 -17.90
CA LEU A 145 -11.75 8.03 -19.24
C LEU A 145 -13.27 8.20 -19.17
N LEU A 146 -13.94 7.48 -18.26
CA LEU A 146 -15.39 7.64 -18.04
C LEU A 146 -15.73 9.04 -17.52
N VAL A 147 -14.89 9.64 -16.69
CA VAL A 147 -15.06 11.04 -16.23
C VAL A 147 -14.95 12.00 -17.41
N VAL A 148 -13.96 11.83 -18.29
CA VAL A 148 -13.79 12.67 -19.49
C VAL A 148 -14.99 12.55 -20.42
N VAL A 149 -15.43 11.32 -20.71
CA VAL A 149 -16.61 11.06 -21.56
C VAL A 149 -17.86 11.66 -20.92
N GLY A 150 -18.04 11.49 -19.61
CA GLY A 150 -19.17 12.07 -18.88
C GLY A 150 -19.19 13.60 -18.94
N ALA A 151 -18.03 14.25 -18.81
CA ALA A 151 -17.89 15.70 -18.97
C ALA A 151 -18.20 16.16 -20.40
N ALA A 152 -17.77 15.41 -21.41
CA ALA A 152 -18.10 15.70 -22.82
C ALA A 152 -19.59 15.57 -23.10
N ILE A 153 -20.24 14.53 -22.55
CA ILE A 153 -21.71 14.35 -22.65
C ILE A 153 -22.43 15.52 -21.95
N ALA A 154 -21.98 15.90 -20.75
CA ALA A 154 -22.57 17.05 -20.03
C ALA A 154 -22.42 18.35 -20.84
N ALA A 155 -21.25 18.58 -21.43
CA ALA A 155 -21.01 19.72 -22.31
C ALA A 155 -21.94 19.71 -23.55
N TRP A 156 -22.09 18.56 -24.20
CA TRP A 156 -22.98 18.41 -25.35
C TRP A 156 -24.46 18.68 -24.99
N LEU A 157 -24.92 18.12 -23.89
CA LEU A 157 -26.30 18.40 -23.38
C LEU A 157 -26.46 19.87 -23.04
N GLY A 158 -25.47 20.48 -22.38
CA GLY A 158 -25.45 21.92 -22.10
C GLY A 158 -25.56 22.75 -23.37
N TYR A 159 -24.84 22.38 -24.44
CA TYR A 159 -24.95 23.06 -25.74
C TYR A 159 -26.38 23.00 -26.28
N LEU A 160 -27.01 21.84 -26.31
CA LEU A 160 -28.37 21.66 -26.80
C LEU A 160 -29.38 22.50 -26.00
N ILE A 161 -29.28 22.48 -24.67
CA ILE A 161 -30.17 23.24 -23.77
C ILE A 161 -29.98 24.75 -23.97
N GLY A 162 -28.73 25.25 -23.95
CA GLY A 162 -28.41 26.67 -24.13
C GLY A 162 -28.88 27.22 -25.48
N SER A 163 -28.70 26.44 -26.55
CA SER A 163 -29.17 26.81 -27.90
C SER A 163 -30.67 26.84 -28.01
N ALA A 164 -31.39 25.94 -27.31
CA ALA A 164 -32.85 25.89 -27.32
C ALA A 164 -33.47 27.02 -26.49
N LEU A 165 -32.85 27.43 -25.37
CA LEU A 165 -33.36 28.49 -24.48
C LEU A 165 -33.23 29.90 -25.08
N LEU A 166 -32.20 30.14 -25.90
CA LEU A 166 -31.95 31.45 -26.52
C LEU A 166 -31.73 31.29 -28.04
N PRO A 167 -32.82 31.08 -28.84
CA PRO A 167 -32.68 30.81 -30.28
C PRO A 167 -32.02 31.94 -31.07
N GLN A 168 -32.20 33.23 -30.65
CA GLN A 168 -31.59 34.40 -31.29
C GLN A 168 -30.06 34.47 -31.09
N ALA A 169 -29.56 33.81 -30.07
CA ALA A 169 -28.11 33.74 -29.75
C ALA A 169 -27.63 32.30 -29.56
N SER A 170 -28.25 31.35 -30.28
CA SER A 170 -28.13 29.91 -30.04
C SER A 170 -26.65 29.40 -29.99
N GLY A 171 -25.80 29.92 -30.89
CA GLY A 171 -24.36 29.53 -30.88
C GLY A 171 -23.60 29.99 -29.64
N LEU A 172 -23.80 31.22 -29.19
CA LEU A 172 -23.15 31.77 -27.99
C LEU A 172 -23.71 31.15 -26.71
N ALA A 173 -25.06 31.10 -26.61
CA ALA A 173 -25.73 30.52 -25.44
C ALA A 173 -25.41 29.02 -25.30
N GLY A 174 -25.45 28.28 -26.41
CA GLY A 174 -25.05 26.87 -26.45
C GLY A 174 -23.62 26.65 -26.03
N SER A 175 -22.64 27.43 -26.58
CA SER A 175 -21.23 27.31 -26.22
C SER A 175 -20.96 27.64 -24.77
N ALA A 176 -21.56 28.71 -24.24
CA ALA A 176 -21.40 29.08 -22.83
C ALA A 176 -21.97 27.99 -21.88
N ALA A 177 -23.17 27.47 -22.21
CA ALA A 177 -23.77 26.38 -21.43
C ALA A 177 -22.97 25.07 -21.51
N ALA A 178 -22.40 24.76 -22.68
CA ALA A 178 -21.51 23.60 -22.86
C ALA A 178 -20.27 23.69 -21.97
N ILE A 179 -19.57 24.82 -22.00
CA ILE A 179 -18.39 25.06 -21.15
C ILE A 179 -18.77 24.94 -19.67
N ALA A 180 -19.84 25.62 -19.26
CA ALA A 180 -20.29 25.57 -17.86
C ALA A 180 -20.62 24.15 -17.40
N ALA A 181 -21.38 23.38 -18.20
CA ALA A 181 -21.78 22.00 -17.85
C ALA A 181 -20.57 21.06 -17.82
N GLY A 182 -19.65 21.14 -18.77
CA GLY A 182 -18.43 20.34 -18.80
C GLY A 182 -17.51 20.63 -17.60
N LEU A 183 -17.28 21.91 -17.28
CA LEU A 183 -16.49 22.32 -16.12
C LEU A 183 -17.13 21.90 -14.80
N LEU A 184 -18.47 22.01 -14.69
CA LEU A 184 -19.20 21.55 -13.49
C LEU A 184 -19.07 20.05 -13.30
N ALA A 185 -19.15 19.26 -14.36
CA ALA A 185 -18.94 17.81 -14.30
C ALA A 185 -17.52 17.44 -13.86
N LEU A 186 -16.48 18.10 -14.38
CA LEU A 186 -15.10 17.91 -13.94
C LEU A 186 -14.88 18.36 -12.49
N PHE A 187 -15.46 19.49 -12.09
CA PHE A 187 -15.42 19.95 -10.70
C PHE A 187 -16.08 18.97 -9.74
N TYR A 188 -17.23 18.41 -10.12
CA TYR A 188 -17.89 17.37 -9.34
C TYR A 188 -17.03 16.13 -9.21
N ALA A 189 -16.43 15.64 -10.30
CA ALA A 189 -15.53 14.50 -10.29
C ALA A 189 -14.29 14.76 -9.42
N GLN A 190 -13.73 15.97 -9.48
CA GLN A 190 -12.61 16.35 -8.59
C GLN A 190 -13.02 16.31 -7.11
N ARG A 191 -14.19 16.87 -6.78
CA ARG A 191 -14.66 16.93 -5.39
C ARG A 191 -15.01 15.56 -4.81
N GLN A 192 -15.63 14.69 -5.59
CA GLN A 192 -16.10 13.37 -5.12
C GLN A 192 -15.04 12.28 -5.21
N TRP A 193 -14.18 12.33 -6.20
CA TRP A 193 -13.29 11.21 -6.54
C TRP A 193 -11.81 11.60 -6.66
N ASN A 194 -11.43 12.81 -6.28
CA ASN A 194 -10.05 13.29 -6.41
C ASN A 194 -9.46 13.04 -7.81
N PHE A 195 -10.23 13.36 -8.85
CA PHE A 195 -9.93 13.03 -10.24
C PHE A 195 -8.52 13.44 -10.68
N MET A 196 -8.07 14.65 -10.30
CA MET A 196 -6.73 15.13 -10.67
C MET A 196 -5.62 14.32 -9.98
N LEU A 197 -5.85 13.85 -8.74
CA LEU A 197 -4.92 12.95 -8.07
C LEU A 197 -4.78 11.62 -8.82
N ALA A 198 -5.88 11.09 -9.36
CA ALA A 198 -5.82 9.89 -10.19
C ALA A 198 -5.05 10.13 -11.49
N MET A 199 -5.18 11.29 -12.13
CA MET A 199 -4.40 11.65 -13.33
C MET A 199 -2.90 11.75 -13.02
N ASP A 200 -2.53 12.38 -11.91
CA ASP A 200 -1.13 12.46 -11.47
C ASP A 200 -0.56 11.06 -11.16
N ASP A 201 -1.32 10.21 -10.48
CA ASP A 201 -0.92 8.85 -10.15
C ASP A 201 -0.63 8.00 -11.40
N TRP A 202 -1.41 8.17 -12.49
CA TRP A 202 -1.11 7.54 -13.78
C TRP A 202 0.13 8.13 -14.43
N ALA A 203 0.34 9.46 -14.37
CA ALA A 203 1.52 10.11 -14.91
C ALA A 203 2.81 9.67 -14.21
N VAL A 204 2.79 9.60 -12.86
CA VAL A 204 3.91 9.06 -12.04
C VAL A 204 4.19 7.61 -12.39
N ALA A 205 3.15 6.77 -12.47
CA ALA A 205 3.28 5.36 -12.79
C ALA A 205 3.96 5.13 -14.16
N ARG A 206 3.57 5.91 -15.18
CA ARG A 206 4.21 5.89 -16.51
C ARG A 206 5.67 6.30 -16.46
N ASP A 207 5.98 7.41 -15.78
CA ASP A 207 7.34 7.93 -15.72
C ASP A 207 8.27 6.97 -14.97
N LEU A 208 7.78 6.31 -13.91
CA LEU A 208 8.49 5.22 -13.22
C LEU A 208 8.70 4.00 -14.12
N ALA A 209 7.64 3.53 -14.79
CA ALA A 209 7.73 2.38 -15.67
C ALA A 209 8.77 2.60 -16.78
N ARG A 210 8.83 3.81 -17.33
CA ARG A 210 9.76 4.16 -18.42
C ARG A 210 11.14 4.62 -17.97
N GLY A 211 11.33 4.91 -16.66
CA GLY A 211 12.60 5.41 -16.13
C GLY A 211 13.02 6.76 -16.72
N ARG A 212 12.05 7.61 -17.10
CA ARG A 212 12.32 8.85 -17.87
C ARG A 212 12.63 10.09 -17.02
N LYS A 213 12.53 9.97 -15.68
CA LYS A 213 12.77 11.11 -14.76
C LYS A 213 13.98 10.84 -13.88
N PRO A 214 15.13 11.49 -14.17
CA PRO A 214 16.33 11.38 -13.35
C PRO A 214 16.10 11.80 -11.88
N GLU A 215 15.27 12.82 -11.67
CA GLU A 215 14.95 13.34 -10.33
C GLU A 215 14.24 12.26 -9.48
N LEU A 216 13.29 11.58 -10.09
CA LEU A 216 12.57 10.49 -9.44
C LEU A 216 13.50 9.31 -9.12
N ALA A 217 14.39 8.97 -10.06
CA ALA A 217 15.40 7.93 -9.85
C ALA A 217 16.39 8.32 -8.73
N ALA A 218 16.81 9.57 -8.66
CA ALA A 218 17.68 10.08 -7.60
C ALA A 218 16.99 10.02 -6.22
N ARG A 219 15.70 10.34 -6.13
CA ARG A 219 14.92 10.22 -4.86
C ARG A 219 14.80 8.77 -4.41
N PHE A 220 14.52 7.84 -5.31
CA PHE A 220 14.53 6.40 -4.98
C PHE A 220 15.92 5.93 -4.54
N ALA A 221 17.00 6.45 -5.13
CA ALA A 221 18.36 6.11 -4.71
C ALA A 221 18.66 6.61 -3.28
N LEU A 222 18.26 7.84 -2.93
CA LEU A 222 18.36 8.37 -1.57
C LEU A 222 17.56 7.53 -0.58
N LEU A 223 16.33 7.16 -0.93
CA LEU A 223 15.49 6.28 -0.13
C LEU A 223 16.17 4.93 0.13
N SER A 224 16.63 4.26 -0.94
CA SER A 224 17.30 2.95 -0.83
C SER A 224 18.59 3.04 0.01
N ALA A 225 19.35 4.14 -0.10
CA ALA A 225 20.57 4.35 0.68
C ALA A 225 20.26 4.53 2.18
N ASP A 226 19.21 5.30 2.53
CA ASP A 226 18.79 5.47 3.93
C ASP A 226 18.27 4.14 4.51
N VAL A 227 17.46 3.41 3.76
CA VAL A 227 16.95 2.09 4.13
C VAL A 227 18.10 1.12 4.40
N ALA A 228 19.04 0.98 3.47
CA ALA A 228 20.19 0.08 3.61
C ALA A 228 21.03 0.40 4.84
N ARG A 229 21.30 1.69 5.11
CA ARG A 229 21.99 2.15 6.31
C ARG A 229 21.26 1.76 7.60
N ARG A 230 19.94 1.92 7.64
CA ARG A 230 19.12 1.53 8.81
C ARG A 230 19.10 0.02 9.02
N CYS A 231 18.99 -0.76 7.96
CA CYS A 231 19.07 -2.22 8.02
C CYS A 231 20.42 -2.69 8.58
N GLU A 232 21.52 -2.10 8.12
CA GLU A 232 22.87 -2.41 8.57
C GLU A 232 23.11 -2.03 10.04
N ALA A 233 22.60 -0.87 10.45
CA ALA A 233 22.76 -0.37 11.83
C ALA A 233 21.81 -1.06 12.83
N SER A 234 20.73 -1.70 12.37
CA SER A 234 19.72 -2.31 13.23
C SER A 234 20.26 -3.58 13.91
N LYS A 235 19.98 -3.68 15.21
CA LYS A 235 20.20 -4.89 16.01
C LYS A 235 18.92 -5.69 16.23
N ALA A 236 17.80 -5.29 15.61
CA ALA A 236 16.54 -6.01 15.73
C ALA A 236 16.66 -7.43 15.18
N GLU A 237 15.96 -8.37 15.82
CA GLU A 237 15.90 -9.77 15.38
C GLU A 237 15.28 -9.88 13.98
N GLU A 238 14.31 -9.01 13.68
CA GLU A 238 13.56 -9.01 12.43
C GLU A 238 13.47 -7.60 11.84
N ILE A 239 13.58 -7.50 10.52
CA ILE A 239 13.37 -6.27 9.76
C ILE A 239 12.17 -6.48 8.84
N LEU A 240 11.16 -5.60 8.93
CA LEU A 240 9.95 -5.73 8.14
C LEU A 240 9.75 -4.51 7.25
N PHE A 241 9.84 -4.72 5.94
CA PHE A 241 9.43 -3.76 4.91
C PHE A 241 7.92 -3.83 4.76
N SER A 242 7.22 -2.82 5.26
CA SER A 242 5.77 -2.78 5.20
C SER A 242 5.29 -1.68 4.27
N SER A 243 4.39 -2.00 3.38
CA SER A 243 3.96 -1.04 2.36
C SER A 243 2.47 -1.11 2.06
N HIS A 244 1.91 0.04 1.71
CA HIS A 244 0.52 0.15 1.27
C HIS A 244 0.46 0.76 -0.14
N SER A 245 -0.38 0.19 -1.00
CA SER A 245 -0.67 0.76 -2.31
C SER A 245 0.59 1.01 -3.16
N PHE A 246 0.81 2.25 -3.60
CA PHE A 246 1.97 2.68 -4.37
C PHE A 246 3.30 2.53 -3.61
N GLY A 247 3.28 2.60 -2.27
CA GLY A 247 4.45 2.36 -1.44
C GLY A 247 5.12 1.00 -1.65
N ALA A 248 4.38 0.02 -2.20
CA ALA A 248 4.93 -1.28 -2.55
C ALA A 248 6.07 -1.20 -3.58
N VAL A 249 6.03 -0.24 -4.49
CA VAL A 249 7.11 -0.01 -5.47
C VAL A 249 8.38 0.44 -4.76
N ALA A 250 8.26 1.37 -3.82
CA ALA A 250 9.39 1.87 -3.04
C ALA A 250 9.98 0.78 -2.14
N ALA A 251 9.12 0.01 -1.45
CA ALA A 251 9.54 -1.09 -0.59
C ALA A 251 10.29 -2.18 -1.35
N VAL A 252 9.76 -2.62 -2.50
CA VAL A 252 10.38 -3.64 -3.36
C VAL A 252 11.73 -3.17 -3.88
N MET A 253 11.82 -1.93 -4.37
CA MET A 253 13.09 -1.39 -4.86
C MET A 253 14.13 -1.26 -3.75
N ALA A 254 13.74 -0.73 -2.58
CA ALA A 254 14.64 -0.56 -1.45
C ALA A 254 15.11 -1.90 -0.87
N LEU A 255 14.22 -2.89 -0.73
CA LEU A 255 14.61 -4.23 -0.27
C LEU A 255 15.58 -4.90 -1.24
N ALA A 256 15.29 -4.85 -2.54
CA ALA A 256 16.17 -5.43 -3.56
C ALA A 256 17.56 -4.76 -3.58
N ASP A 257 17.63 -3.42 -3.45
CA ASP A 257 18.91 -2.71 -3.38
C ASP A 257 19.66 -3.05 -2.08
N THR A 258 18.97 -3.22 -0.94
CA THR A 258 19.54 -3.68 0.33
C THR A 258 20.09 -5.11 0.23
N ALA A 259 19.34 -6.01 -0.42
CA ALA A 259 19.78 -7.40 -0.64
C ALA A 259 21.02 -7.48 -1.52
N ARG A 260 21.08 -6.72 -2.62
CA ARG A 260 22.27 -6.65 -3.49
C ARG A 260 23.50 -6.09 -2.76
N ALA A 261 23.28 -5.19 -1.81
CA ALA A 261 24.36 -4.62 -1.00
C ALA A 261 24.83 -5.54 0.14
N GLY A 262 24.13 -6.66 0.42
CA GLY A 262 24.45 -7.59 1.51
C GLY A 262 24.29 -6.97 2.91
N ARG A 263 23.36 -6.03 3.08
CA ARG A 263 23.22 -5.21 4.29
C ARG A 263 22.02 -5.60 5.15
N GLY A 264 22.05 -6.76 5.82
CA GLY A 264 21.01 -7.18 6.77
C GLY A 264 19.70 -7.61 6.12
N ALA A 265 19.69 -7.87 4.82
CA ALA A 265 18.51 -8.32 4.09
C ALA A 265 18.12 -9.77 4.44
N GLU A 266 19.01 -10.56 5.03
CA GLU A 266 18.75 -11.94 5.49
C GLU A 266 17.71 -12.02 6.60
N ARG A 267 17.50 -10.92 7.34
CA ARG A 267 16.49 -10.79 8.41
C ARG A 267 15.24 -10.04 7.93
N ALA A 268 15.18 -9.73 6.64
CA ALA A 268 14.16 -8.86 6.10
C ALA A 268 13.00 -9.65 5.49
N GLY A 269 11.76 -9.25 5.85
CA GLY A 269 10.53 -9.67 5.19
C GLY A 269 9.81 -8.51 4.53
N LEU A 270 8.90 -8.81 3.61
CA LEU A 270 8.10 -7.85 2.86
C LEU A 270 6.61 -8.08 3.07
N LEU A 271 5.93 -7.08 3.61
CA LEU A 271 4.48 -7.04 3.71
C LEU A 271 3.94 -5.99 2.72
N THR A 272 3.25 -6.42 1.69
CA THR A 272 2.55 -5.53 0.77
C THR A 272 1.04 -5.64 0.98
N VAL A 273 0.34 -4.51 1.16
CA VAL A 273 -1.09 -4.52 1.41
C VAL A 273 -1.81 -3.59 0.43
N GLY A 274 -2.84 -4.10 -0.25
CA GLY A 274 -3.52 -3.34 -1.32
C GLY A 274 -2.56 -2.84 -2.39
N SER A 275 -1.58 -3.64 -2.77
CA SER A 275 -0.41 -3.25 -3.56
C SER A 275 -0.77 -2.75 -4.96
N SER A 276 -0.17 -1.64 -5.38
CA SER A 276 -0.16 -1.14 -6.76
C SER A 276 1.10 -1.57 -7.55
N LEU A 277 1.86 -2.55 -7.06
CA LEU A 277 3.10 -3.01 -7.71
C LEU A 277 2.86 -3.40 -9.17
N LEU A 278 1.84 -4.20 -9.43
CA LEU A 278 1.50 -4.70 -10.77
C LEU A 278 1.02 -3.60 -11.71
N LYS A 279 0.53 -2.48 -11.19
CA LYS A 279 0.22 -1.28 -12.00
C LYS A 279 1.43 -0.84 -12.83
N ILE A 280 2.62 -0.93 -12.26
CA ILE A 280 3.86 -0.54 -12.93
C ILE A 280 4.56 -1.74 -13.53
N ALA A 281 4.67 -2.85 -12.81
CA ALA A 281 5.43 -4.03 -13.25
C ALA A 281 4.87 -4.68 -14.53
N LEU A 282 3.58 -4.57 -14.80
CA LEU A 282 2.97 -5.06 -16.05
C LEU A 282 3.27 -4.19 -17.28
N HIS A 283 3.84 -2.99 -17.09
CA HIS A 283 4.28 -2.16 -18.19
C HIS A 283 5.61 -2.70 -18.77
N PRO A 284 5.77 -2.84 -20.11
CA PRO A 284 6.97 -3.45 -20.69
C PRO A 284 8.26 -2.65 -20.45
N GLY A 285 8.15 -1.37 -20.10
CA GLY A 285 9.28 -0.52 -19.71
C GLY A 285 9.76 -0.69 -18.28
N ALA A 286 9.02 -1.38 -17.40
CA ALA A 286 9.29 -1.47 -15.96
C ALA A 286 10.41 -2.46 -15.60
N ARG A 287 11.45 -2.55 -16.41
CA ARG A 287 12.53 -3.55 -16.29
C ARG A 287 13.24 -3.51 -14.93
N ARG A 288 13.48 -2.29 -14.40
CA ARG A 288 14.17 -2.13 -13.12
C ARG A 288 13.31 -2.68 -11.95
N LEU A 289 12.02 -2.42 -11.97
CA LEU A 289 11.10 -2.91 -10.96
C LEU A 289 10.94 -4.44 -11.05
N CYS A 290 10.81 -4.98 -12.27
CA CYS A 290 10.75 -6.43 -12.48
C CYS A 290 12.03 -7.13 -12.02
N ALA A 291 13.21 -6.54 -12.28
CA ALA A 291 14.48 -7.06 -11.79
C ALA A 291 14.57 -7.00 -10.25
N ALA A 292 13.99 -5.97 -9.60
CA ALA A 292 13.94 -5.89 -8.16
C ALA A 292 13.05 -7.00 -7.56
N VAL A 293 11.89 -7.28 -8.15
CA VAL A 293 11.05 -8.42 -7.76
C VAL A 293 11.83 -9.73 -7.91
N GLY A 294 12.53 -9.93 -9.04
CA GLY A 294 13.38 -11.08 -9.27
C GLY A 294 14.43 -11.29 -8.17
N THR A 295 15.12 -10.23 -7.75
CA THR A 295 16.09 -10.27 -6.64
C THR A 295 15.46 -10.75 -5.33
N ILE A 296 14.26 -10.27 -4.99
CA ILE A 296 13.56 -10.68 -3.75
C ILE A 296 13.15 -12.16 -3.82
N VAL A 297 12.67 -12.60 -4.98
CA VAL A 297 12.30 -14.00 -5.21
C VAL A 297 13.51 -14.93 -5.20
N GLU A 298 14.63 -14.53 -5.79
CA GLU A 298 15.89 -15.28 -5.78
C GLU A 298 16.49 -15.42 -4.38
N ALA A 299 16.35 -14.39 -3.55
CA ALA A 299 16.75 -14.40 -2.15
C ALA A 299 15.80 -15.21 -1.25
N ASP A 300 14.69 -15.72 -1.80
CA ASP A 300 13.57 -16.37 -1.09
C ASP A 300 13.10 -15.59 0.16
N SER A 301 13.13 -14.25 0.07
CA SER A 301 12.72 -13.38 1.18
C SER A 301 11.26 -13.62 1.52
N PRO A 302 10.89 -13.71 2.82
CA PRO A 302 9.50 -13.81 3.23
C PRO A 302 8.68 -12.65 2.68
N TRP A 303 7.63 -12.94 1.90
CA TRP A 303 6.76 -11.93 1.32
C TRP A 303 5.30 -12.34 1.47
N LEU A 304 4.52 -11.49 2.13
CA LEU A 304 3.07 -11.62 2.21
C LEU A 304 2.40 -10.47 1.47
N ASP A 305 1.66 -10.79 0.41
CA ASP A 305 0.83 -9.82 -0.31
C ASP A 305 -0.63 -9.94 0.11
N VAL A 306 -1.18 -8.88 0.70
CA VAL A 306 -2.55 -8.87 1.26
C VAL A 306 -3.50 -8.16 0.33
N GLN A 307 -4.55 -8.86 -0.09
CA GLN A 307 -5.51 -8.41 -1.07
C GLN A 307 -6.95 -8.45 -0.55
N SER A 308 -7.82 -7.59 -1.07
CA SER A 308 -9.25 -7.61 -0.74
C SER A 308 -10.12 -7.52 -1.99
N LEU A 309 -11.15 -8.37 -2.04
CA LEU A 309 -12.15 -8.35 -3.11
C LEU A 309 -12.94 -7.03 -3.16
N THR A 310 -13.11 -6.35 -2.02
CA THR A 310 -13.86 -5.10 -1.92
C THR A 310 -13.09 -3.88 -2.37
N ASP A 311 -11.77 -4.01 -2.49
CA ASP A 311 -10.90 -2.96 -3.01
C ASP A 311 -10.71 -3.11 -4.51
N LEU A 312 -11.02 -2.07 -5.29
CA LEU A 312 -10.84 -2.04 -6.75
C LEU A 312 -9.43 -1.62 -7.16
N LEU A 313 -8.64 -1.06 -6.22
CA LEU A 313 -7.31 -0.54 -6.48
C LEU A 313 -6.20 -1.58 -6.31
N ASN A 314 -6.54 -2.83 -5.99
CA ASN A 314 -5.57 -3.93 -5.89
C ASN A 314 -5.82 -5.03 -6.94
N PHE A 315 -4.78 -5.76 -7.29
CA PHE A 315 -4.85 -6.91 -8.21
C PHE A 315 -5.27 -8.16 -7.46
N TYR A 316 -6.57 -8.29 -7.23
CA TYR A 316 -7.14 -9.38 -6.45
C TYR A 316 -6.99 -10.74 -7.13
N GLY A 317 -6.49 -11.72 -6.39
CA GLY A 317 -6.37 -13.11 -6.84
C GLY A 317 -5.08 -13.42 -7.59
N THR A 318 -4.08 -12.52 -7.55
CA THR A 318 -2.80 -12.69 -8.22
C THR A 318 -1.65 -12.85 -7.21
N ASN A 319 -0.60 -13.57 -7.56
CA ASN A 319 0.66 -13.55 -6.83
C ASN A 319 1.64 -12.63 -7.59
N PRO A 320 2.03 -11.46 -7.03
CA PRO A 320 2.93 -10.54 -7.72
C PRO A 320 4.31 -11.12 -8.01
N ALA A 321 4.84 -11.95 -7.10
CA ALA A 321 6.13 -12.62 -7.28
C ALA A 321 6.11 -13.57 -8.47
N GLU A 322 5.11 -14.46 -8.51
CA GLU A 322 4.93 -15.43 -9.60
C GLU A 322 4.70 -14.73 -10.95
N LEU A 323 3.83 -13.72 -10.97
CA LEU A 323 3.46 -13.03 -12.20
C LEU A 323 4.62 -12.25 -12.81
N VAL A 324 5.48 -11.65 -12.00
CA VAL A 324 6.58 -10.79 -12.47
C VAL A 324 7.87 -11.57 -12.68
N ALA A 325 8.22 -12.49 -11.77
CA ALA A 325 9.46 -13.27 -11.86
C ALA A 325 9.27 -14.64 -12.54
N GLY A 326 8.03 -15.01 -12.91
CA GLY A 326 7.70 -16.32 -13.51
C GLY A 326 7.78 -17.49 -12.53
N ARG A 327 8.07 -17.21 -11.25
CA ARG A 327 8.14 -18.19 -10.16
C ARG A 327 7.88 -17.51 -8.82
N SER A 328 7.44 -18.29 -7.84
CA SER A 328 7.43 -17.90 -6.43
C SER A 328 8.07 -19.03 -5.62
N GLY A 329 8.74 -18.68 -4.53
CA GLY A 329 9.22 -19.62 -3.53
C GLY A 329 8.15 -20.00 -2.53
N SER A 330 8.52 -20.82 -1.54
CA SER A 330 7.62 -21.22 -0.44
C SER A 330 7.31 -20.07 0.53
N ASN A 331 8.15 -19.05 0.53
CA ASN A 331 8.06 -17.89 1.42
C ASN A 331 7.31 -16.68 0.81
N GLN A 332 6.88 -16.76 -0.48
CA GLN A 332 6.13 -15.69 -1.14
C GLN A 332 4.66 -16.09 -1.29
N ASN A 333 3.83 -15.60 -0.38
CA ASN A 333 2.42 -15.92 -0.31
C ASN A 333 1.50 -14.71 -0.54
N THR A 334 0.28 -15.02 -0.95
CA THR A 334 -0.80 -14.05 -1.09
C THR A 334 -1.95 -14.45 -0.17
N THR A 335 -2.45 -13.49 0.60
CA THR A 335 -3.64 -13.71 1.43
C THR A 335 -4.80 -12.80 1.04
N ARG A 336 -6.02 -13.30 1.24
CA ARG A 336 -7.25 -12.59 0.85
C ARG A 336 -8.05 -12.23 2.08
N VAL A 337 -8.31 -10.94 2.25
CA VAL A 337 -9.05 -10.43 3.39
C VAL A 337 -10.44 -9.94 2.97
N ARG A 338 -11.39 -10.05 3.90
CA ARG A 338 -12.74 -9.51 3.74
C ARG A 338 -12.98 -8.50 4.85
N PHE A 339 -12.94 -7.22 4.55
CA PHE A 339 -13.12 -6.14 5.54
C PHE A 339 -14.42 -6.24 6.34
N ARG A 340 -15.49 -6.82 5.77
CA ARG A 340 -16.74 -7.09 6.49
C ARG A 340 -16.57 -8.04 7.69
N ASN A 341 -15.52 -8.87 7.69
CA ASN A 341 -15.23 -9.80 8.79
C ASN A 341 -14.37 -9.14 9.88
N GLN A 342 -13.73 -8.02 9.57
CA GLN A 342 -12.82 -7.27 10.45
C GLN A 342 -13.48 -6.09 11.13
N LEU A 343 -14.62 -5.64 10.60
CA LEU A 343 -15.33 -4.44 11.04
C LEU A 343 -16.73 -4.80 11.54
N GLU A 344 -17.25 -3.97 12.44
CA GLU A 344 -18.64 -4.01 12.81
C GLU A 344 -19.53 -3.73 11.59
N PRO A 345 -20.73 -4.34 11.50
CA PRO A 345 -21.62 -4.18 10.34
C PRO A 345 -21.97 -2.72 10.03
N ALA A 346 -22.08 -1.87 11.05
CA ALA A 346 -22.34 -0.44 10.90
C ALA A 346 -21.15 0.28 10.24
N THR A 347 -19.94 0.06 10.75
CA THR A 347 -18.69 0.62 10.20
C THR A 347 -18.49 0.16 8.76
N TYR A 348 -18.64 -1.14 8.48
CA TYR A 348 -18.49 -1.64 7.11
C TYR A 348 -19.51 -1.00 6.15
N ARG A 349 -20.78 -0.85 6.56
CA ARG A 349 -21.81 -0.21 5.71
C ARG A 349 -21.48 1.24 5.40
N SER A 350 -20.89 1.98 6.34
CA SER A 350 -20.54 3.40 6.16
C SER A 350 -19.42 3.61 5.15
N ILE A 351 -18.46 2.65 5.05
CA ILE A 351 -17.27 2.81 4.20
C ILE A 351 -17.36 2.11 2.84
N ARG A 352 -18.17 1.07 2.68
CA ARG A 352 -18.14 0.14 1.53
C ARG A 352 -18.35 0.77 0.15
N ARG A 353 -18.83 2.01 0.08
CA ARG A 353 -19.05 2.77 -1.16
C ARG A 353 -18.00 3.87 -1.40
N ASP A 354 -17.12 4.08 -0.43
CA ASP A 354 -16.00 5.02 -0.54
C ASP A 354 -14.74 4.25 -0.93
N PHE A 355 -14.35 4.31 -2.20
CA PHE A 355 -13.20 3.58 -2.75
C PHE A 355 -11.90 3.85 -2.00
N PHE A 356 -11.61 5.12 -1.72
CA PHE A 356 -10.38 5.50 -1.04
C PHE A 356 -10.38 5.08 0.43
N ARG A 357 -11.55 5.11 1.08
CA ARG A 357 -11.68 4.66 2.47
C ARG A 357 -11.55 3.13 2.57
N VAL A 358 -12.15 2.39 1.62
CA VAL A 358 -12.00 0.93 1.51
C VAL A 358 -10.55 0.57 1.25
N HIS A 359 -9.88 1.24 0.32
CA HIS A 359 -8.48 1.00 0.01
C HIS A 359 -7.56 1.24 1.22
N ARG A 360 -7.81 2.29 2.00
CA ARG A 360 -7.06 2.56 3.23
C ARG A 360 -7.36 1.58 4.37
N GLN A 361 -8.43 0.76 4.27
CA GLN A 361 -8.76 -0.17 5.34
C GLN A 361 -7.67 -1.23 5.60
N PHE A 362 -6.81 -1.51 4.66
CA PHE A 362 -5.65 -2.37 4.88
C PHE A 362 -4.75 -1.88 6.03
N VAL A 363 -4.58 -0.58 6.17
CA VAL A 363 -3.70 0.04 7.19
C VAL A 363 -4.47 0.74 8.31
N TYR A 364 -5.77 0.47 8.42
CA TYR A 364 -6.61 0.96 9.50
C TYR A 364 -6.88 -0.12 10.53
N GLY A 365 -7.26 0.29 11.74
CA GLY A 365 -7.59 -0.61 12.84
C GLY A 365 -8.77 -1.52 12.51
N VAL A 366 -8.75 -2.70 13.11
CA VAL A 366 -9.83 -3.68 13.05
C VAL A 366 -10.71 -3.60 14.30
N GLU A 367 -11.96 -4.02 14.17
CA GLU A 367 -12.96 -4.07 15.26
C GLU A 367 -13.27 -5.52 15.66
N ARG A 368 -12.66 -6.49 14.98
CA ARG A 368 -12.80 -7.92 15.21
C ARG A 368 -11.49 -8.63 14.90
N ARG A 369 -11.14 -9.64 15.69
CA ARG A 369 -9.99 -10.51 15.40
C ARG A 369 -10.19 -11.26 14.09
N SER A 370 -9.13 -11.40 13.31
CA SER A 370 -9.09 -12.15 12.07
C SER A 370 -7.64 -12.56 11.75
N HIS A 371 -7.44 -13.43 10.76
CA HIS A 371 -6.10 -13.84 10.32
C HIS A 371 -5.23 -12.68 9.78
N TYR A 372 -5.81 -11.50 9.58
CA TYR A 372 -5.10 -10.29 9.17
C TYR A 372 -5.50 -9.10 10.04
N ALA A 373 -4.51 -8.48 10.65
CA ALA A 373 -4.60 -7.14 11.22
C ALA A 373 -3.24 -6.48 11.10
N TYR A 374 -3.18 -5.38 10.38
CA TYR A 374 -1.93 -4.70 10.03
C TYR A 374 -1.03 -4.45 11.24
N HIS A 375 -1.58 -3.81 12.26
CA HIS A 375 -0.82 -3.45 13.48
C HIS A 375 -0.45 -4.67 14.33
N ALA A 376 -1.25 -5.73 14.31
CA ALA A 376 -0.93 -6.96 15.00
C ALA A 376 0.23 -7.73 14.33
N ILE A 377 0.32 -7.69 12.99
CA ILE A 377 1.49 -8.23 12.26
C ILE A 377 2.75 -7.42 12.60
N LEU A 378 2.65 -6.09 12.65
CA LEU A 378 3.81 -5.23 12.84
C LEU A 378 4.33 -5.16 14.28
N CYS A 379 3.44 -5.29 15.28
CA CYS A 379 3.77 -5.11 16.70
C CYS A 379 3.60 -6.36 17.54
N GLY A 380 2.97 -7.43 17.00
CA GLY A 380 2.71 -8.67 17.72
C GLY A 380 3.91 -9.61 17.83
N PRO A 381 3.76 -10.73 18.55
CA PRO A 381 4.85 -11.64 18.89
C PRO A 381 5.26 -12.57 17.74
N GLU A 382 4.41 -12.77 16.73
CA GLU A 382 4.65 -13.76 15.69
C GLU A 382 5.81 -13.35 14.76
N PRO A 383 6.80 -14.23 14.51
CA PRO A 383 7.81 -14.00 13.47
C PRO A 383 7.17 -13.83 12.11
N PHE A 384 7.56 -12.81 11.38
CA PHE A 384 6.96 -12.52 10.07
C PHE A 384 7.14 -13.64 9.03
N PRO A 385 8.28 -14.38 8.99
CA PRO A 385 8.39 -15.53 8.09
C PRO A 385 7.29 -16.58 8.29
N GLU A 386 6.89 -16.82 9.54
CA GLU A 386 5.81 -17.76 9.87
C GLU A 386 4.43 -17.21 9.45
N VAL A 387 4.20 -15.89 9.70
CA VAL A 387 2.99 -15.20 9.24
C VAL A 387 2.90 -15.24 7.72
N ALA A 388 4.01 -14.99 7.02
CA ALA A 388 4.05 -15.03 5.56
C ALA A 388 3.79 -16.45 5.03
N ARG A 389 4.47 -17.46 5.57
CA ARG A 389 4.33 -18.86 5.16
C ARG A 389 2.91 -19.39 5.38
N ARG A 390 2.26 -19.02 6.48
CA ARG A 390 0.90 -19.42 6.83
C ARG A 390 -0.16 -18.59 6.09
N GLY A 391 0.21 -17.39 5.62
CA GLY A 391 -0.71 -16.44 4.98
C GLY A 391 -1.54 -15.61 5.97
N GLY A 392 -1.11 -15.49 7.22
CA GLY A 392 -1.80 -14.70 8.23
C GLY A 392 -1.41 -15.03 9.67
N LEU A 393 -2.02 -14.31 10.60
CA LEU A 393 -1.85 -14.45 12.04
C LEU A 393 -2.52 -15.73 12.58
N LEU A 394 -2.03 -16.22 13.70
CA LEU A 394 -2.72 -17.25 14.50
C LEU A 394 -4.05 -16.73 15.06
N ASP A 395 -4.99 -17.63 15.21
CA ASP A 395 -6.30 -17.33 15.83
C ASP A 395 -6.17 -16.99 17.31
N ASP A 396 -5.15 -17.52 17.99
CA ASP A 396 -4.88 -17.29 19.41
C ASP A 396 -3.39 -17.14 19.68
N TRP A 397 -3.04 -16.29 20.63
CA TRP A 397 -1.66 -16.04 21.10
C TRP A 397 -1.41 -16.56 22.53
N SER A 398 -2.37 -17.22 23.16
CA SER A 398 -2.20 -17.78 24.50
C SER A 398 -1.11 -18.85 24.60
N GLY A 399 -0.78 -19.50 23.48
CA GLY A 399 0.30 -20.51 23.41
C GLY A 399 1.72 -19.96 23.58
N PHE A 400 1.93 -18.63 23.48
CA PHE A 400 3.24 -18.00 23.71
C PHE A 400 3.60 -17.86 25.19
N ALA A 401 2.66 -18.09 26.12
CA ALA A 401 2.83 -17.90 27.57
C ALA A 401 3.61 -19.00 28.28
N CYS A 402 4.04 -20.09 27.62
CA CYS A 402 4.45 -21.33 28.32
C CYS A 402 5.96 -21.47 28.64
N GLU A 403 6.86 -20.54 28.25
CA GLU A 403 8.31 -20.74 28.44
C GLU A 403 8.98 -19.99 29.61
N THR A 404 8.30 -19.09 30.32
CA THR A 404 8.98 -18.27 31.34
C THR A 404 8.95 -18.83 32.79
N GLU A 405 8.21 -19.90 33.06
CA GLU A 405 8.14 -20.45 34.44
C GLU A 405 9.18 -21.51 34.80
N ASN A 406 10.01 -21.99 33.88
CA ASN A 406 10.92 -23.13 34.16
C ASN A 406 12.40 -22.78 34.42
N VAL A 407 12.81 -21.52 34.53
CA VAL A 407 14.21 -21.13 34.80
C VAL A 407 14.47 -20.81 36.29
N GLY A 408 13.48 -20.95 37.16
CA GLY A 408 13.58 -20.53 38.56
C GLY A 408 13.56 -21.64 39.64
N ARG A 409 13.67 -22.91 39.26
CA ARG A 409 13.77 -24.02 40.27
C ARG A 409 14.84 -25.04 39.87
N LYS A 410 16.06 -24.76 40.18
CA LYS A 410 17.10 -25.72 40.56
C LYS A 410 18.04 -25.09 41.56
#